data_53c2fe5546aa564536dc44654632defd
#
_entry.id   53c2fe5546aa564536dc44654632defd
#
_cell.length_a   1.000
_cell.length_b   1.000
_cell.length_c   1.000
_cell.angle_alpha   90.00
_cell.angle_beta   90.00
_cell.angle_gamma   90.00
#
_symmetry.space_group_name_H-M   'P 1'
#
loop_
_entity.id
_entity.type
_entity.pdbx_description
1 polymer ?
#
loop_
_entity_poly.entity_id
_entity_poly.type
_entity_poly.pdbx_seq_one_letter_code
_entity_poly.pdbx_strand_id
1 'polypeptide(L)'
;RIRPHGALGAYLHEYRHTQKWLAAPDKGFFDLGDIAALLDPDLASWEEVECPAIDHDLSYRFEGKLGRILRCSDIDRDKTFAHLFARMQEHFPA
;
A
#
# COMPACT_ATOMS: atom_id res chain seq x y z
N ARG A 1 12.65 10.59 -5.13
CA ARG A 1 11.57 11.61 -5.20
C ARG A 1 11.09 12.08 -3.82
N ILE A 2 11.26 11.28 -2.76
CA ILE A 2 10.78 11.67 -1.42
C ILE A 2 11.77 12.56 -0.66
N ARG A 3 13.06 12.51 -0.98
CA ARG A 3 14.12 13.21 -0.23
C ARG A 3 13.86 14.71 -0.01
N PRO A 4 13.36 15.49 -0.98
CA PRO A 4 13.16 16.92 -0.80
C PRO A 4 11.92 17.28 0.04
N HIS A 5 11.12 16.29 0.46
CA HIS A 5 9.88 16.52 1.19
C HIS A 5 10.10 16.60 2.71
N GLY A 6 10.73 17.70 3.15
CA GLY A 6 10.95 18.01 4.56
C GLY A 6 11.86 17.02 5.28
N ALA A 7 11.87 17.10 6.60
CA ALA A 7 12.68 16.21 7.44
C ALA A 7 12.24 14.75 7.32
N LEU A 8 10.93 14.49 7.14
CA LEU A 8 10.43 13.13 6.98
C LEU A 8 10.95 12.50 5.69
N GLY A 9 10.88 13.20 4.57
CA GLY A 9 11.36 12.70 3.29
C GLY A 9 12.86 12.43 3.31
N ALA A 10 13.64 13.34 3.87
CA ALA A 10 15.08 13.17 4.04
C ALA A 10 15.41 11.96 4.93
N TYR A 11 14.73 11.82 6.05
CA TYR A 11 14.93 10.69 6.97
C TYR A 11 14.65 9.34 6.30
N LEU A 12 13.51 9.22 5.62
CA LEU A 12 13.14 7.96 4.95
C LEU A 12 14.11 7.61 3.83
N HIS A 13 14.57 8.61 3.07
CA HIS A 13 15.57 8.40 2.03
C HIS A 13 16.89 7.90 2.60
N GLU A 14 17.38 8.51 3.67
CA GLU A 14 18.63 8.10 4.31
C GLU A 14 18.51 6.74 5.00
N TYR A 15 17.42 6.50 5.71
CA TYR A 15 17.17 5.21 6.38
C TYR A 15 17.23 4.04 5.42
N ARG A 16 16.72 4.21 4.19
CA ARG A 16 16.78 3.18 3.16
C ARG A 16 18.21 2.68 2.91
N HIS A 17 19.20 3.56 3.01
CA HIS A 17 20.58 3.21 2.74
C HIS A 17 21.31 2.60 3.94
N THR A 18 20.68 2.57 5.12
CA THR A 18 21.26 1.93 6.32
C THR A 18 21.07 0.43 6.35
N GLN A 19 20.12 -0.11 5.57
CA GLN A 19 19.77 -1.53 5.54
C GLN A 19 20.05 -2.11 4.15
N LYS A 20 20.81 -3.19 4.07
CA LYS A 20 21.15 -3.81 2.77
C LYS A 20 19.93 -4.18 1.95
N TRP A 21 18.90 -4.73 2.60
CA TRP A 21 17.68 -5.15 1.91
C TRP A 21 16.81 -3.99 1.44
N LEU A 22 17.00 -2.80 2.00
CA LEU A 22 16.32 -1.57 1.56
C LEU A 22 17.12 -0.78 0.52
N ALA A 23 18.43 -1.04 0.38
CA ALA A 23 19.30 -0.29 -0.50
C ALA A 23 19.28 -0.76 -1.96
N ALA A 24 18.43 -1.75 -2.29
CA ALA A 24 18.27 -2.21 -3.67
C ALA A 24 17.82 -1.05 -4.58
N PRO A 25 18.22 -1.04 -5.88
CA PRO A 25 17.80 0.00 -6.83
C PRO A 25 16.28 0.15 -6.91
N ASP A 26 15.56 -0.98 -6.86
CA ASP A 26 14.11 -1.01 -6.85
C ASP A 26 13.62 -1.62 -5.54
N LYS A 27 12.66 -0.96 -4.92
CA LYS A 27 12.06 -1.42 -3.67
C LYS A 27 10.54 -1.35 -3.78
N GLY A 28 9.88 -2.47 -3.54
CA GLY A 28 8.42 -2.52 -3.44
C GLY A 28 7.93 -1.80 -2.18
N PHE A 29 6.89 -1.00 -2.33
CA PHE A 29 6.16 -0.36 -1.23
C PHE A 29 4.90 -1.16 -0.94
N PHE A 30 5.07 -2.34 -0.36
CA PHE A 30 4.00 -3.33 -0.24
C PHE A 30 2.76 -2.82 0.49
N ASP A 31 2.95 -2.11 1.60
CA ASP A 31 1.83 -1.65 2.43
C ASP A 31 1.27 -0.30 1.99
N LEU A 32 1.93 0.38 1.08
CA LEU A 32 1.45 1.67 0.56
C LEU A 32 0.08 1.54 -0.12
N GLY A 33 -0.13 0.45 -0.86
CA GLY A 33 -1.38 0.21 -1.57
C GLY A 33 -2.58 0.11 -0.64
N ASP A 34 -2.42 -0.50 0.53
CA ASP A 34 -3.49 -0.68 1.51
C ASP A 34 -4.01 0.67 1.99
N ILE A 35 -3.12 1.55 2.40
CA ILE A 35 -3.47 2.88 2.88
C ILE A 35 -4.03 3.75 1.75
N ALA A 36 -3.42 3.72 0.57
CA ALA A 36 -3.89 4.49 -0.58
C ALA A 36 -5.29 4.08 -1.00
N ALA A 37 -5.61 2.79 -1.02
CA ALA A 37 -6.93 2.28 -1.37
C ALA A 37 -8.01 2.68 -0.34
N LEU A 38 -7.65 2.81 0.93
CA LEU A 38 -8.57 3.31 1.96
C LEU A 38 -8.83 4.82 1.81
N LEU A 39 -7.81 5.59 1.47
CA LEU A 39 -7.93 7.04 1.32
C LEU A 39 -8.58 7.45 0.00
N ASP A 40 -8.34 6.69 -1.05
CA ASP A 40 -8.89 6.92 -2.39
C ASP A 40 -9.28 5.59 -3.04
N PRO A 41 -10.51 5.10 -2.80
CA PRO A 41 -10.98 3.83 -3.36
C PRO A 41 -10.97 3.77 -4.89
N ASP A 42 -10.99 4.91 -5.58
CA ASP A 42 -11.02 4.96 -7.05
C ASP A 42 -9.71 4.50 -7.69
N LEU A 43 -8.60 4.45 -6.94
CA LEU A 43 -7.34 3.92 -7.46
C LEU A 43 -7.25 2.40 -7.42
N ALA A 44 -8.26 1.73 -6.90
CA ALA A 44 -8.30 0.29 -6.76
C ALA A 44 -9.52 -0.29 -7.48
N SER A 45 -9.42 -1.56 -7.85
CA SER A 45 -10.55 -2.35 -8.33
C SER A 45 -11.07 -3.22 -7.21
N TRP A 46 -12.39 -3.28 -7.06
CA TRP A 46 -13.05 -3.96 -5.95
C TRP A 46 -14.02 -5.00 -6.47
N GLU A 47 -14.12 -6.13 -5.78
CA GLU A 47 -15.14 -7.14 -6.06
C GLU A 47 -15.73 -7.67 -4.76
N GLU A 48 -17.01 -7.97 -4.80
CA GLU A 48 -17.68 -8.62 -3.67
C GLU A 48 -17.43 -10.12 -3.75
N VAL A 49 -16.90 -10.68 -2.67
CA VAL A 49 -16.58 -12.10 -2.58
C VAL A 49 -17.05 -12.66 -1.25
N GLU A 50 -17.17 -13.99 -1.20
CA GLU A 50 -17.43 -14.67 0.06
C GLU A 50 -16.29 -14.47 1.04
N CYS A 51 -16.61 -14.19 2.30
CA CYS A 51 -15.61 -14.12 3.36
C CYS A 51 -15.14 -15.53 3.73
N PRO A 52 -13.87 -15.88 3.53
CA PRO A 52 -13.36 -17.20 3.90
C PRO A 52 -13.13 -17.34 5.40
N ALA A 53 -13.23 -18.56 5.90
CA ALA A 53 -12.64 -18.92 7.19
C ALA A 53 -11.13 -19.15 7.02
N ILE A 54 -10.35 -18.81 8.04
CA ILE A 54 -8.90 -18.97 8.04
C ILE A 54 -8.56 -20.13 8.96
N ASP A 55 -7.90 -21.15 8.42
CA ASP A 55 -7.42 -22.31 9.19
C ASP A 55 -6.12 -22.03 9.91
N HIS A 56 -5.70 -22.95 10.79
CA HIS A 56 -4.46 -22.82 11.57
C HIS A 56 -3.20 -22.74 10.69
N ASP A 57 -3.24 -23.35 9.49
CA ASP A 57 -2.14 -23.28 8.51
C ASP A 57 -2.24 -22.05 7.60
N LEU A 58 -3.13 -21.09 7.91
CA LEU A 58 -3.39 -19.86 7.16
C LEU A 58 -4.04 -20.08 5.79
N SER A 59 -4.54 -21.28 5.50
CA SER A 59 -5.32 -21.52 4.29
C SER A 59 -6.75 -21.01 4.42
N TYR A 60 -7.39 -20.70 3.30
CA TYR A 60 -8.77 -20.23 3.25
C TYR A 60 -9.74 -21.37 3.01
N ARG A 61 -10.84 -21.35 3.76
CA ARG A 61 -11.99 -22.23 3.55
C ARG A 61 -13.22 -21.41 3.25
N PHE A 62 -13.89 -21.74 2.15
CA PHE A 62 -15.11 -21.05 1.75
C PHE A 62 -16.32 -21.90 2.15
N GLU A 63 -16.89 -21.61 3.31
CA GLU A 63 -17.99 -22.38 3.91
C GLU A 63 -19.36 -21.74 3.73
N GLY A 64 -19.41 -20.52 3.21
CA GLY A 64 -20.65 -19.78 3.02
C GLY A 64 -21.30 -19.27 4.30
N LYS A 65 -20.56 -19.21 5.42
CA LYS A 65 -21.13 -18.90 6.75
C LYS A 65 -20.76 -17.51 7.27
N LEU A 66 -19.71 -16.87 6.71
CA LEU A 66 -19.15 -15.62 7.25
C LEU A 66 -19.60 -14.37 6.50
N GLY A 67 -20.54 -14.54 5.55
CA GLY A 67 -21.06 -13.41 4.77
C GLY A 67 -20.14 -13.03 3.60
N ARG A 68 -20.27 -11.79 3.13
CA ARG A 68 -19.55 -11.29 1.96
C ARG A 68 -18.71 -10.08 2.34
N ILE A 69 -17.60 -9.92 1.65
CA ILE A 69 -16.67 -8.81 1.84
C ILE A 69 -16.32 -8.17 0.49
N LEU A 70 -15.86 -6.94 0.52
CA LEU A 70 -15.24 -6.31 -0.64
C LEU A 70 -13.76 -6.62 -0.63
N ARG A 71 -13.29 -7.25 -1.70
CA ARG A 71 -11.88 -7.54 -1.92
C ARG A 71 -11.29 -6.55 -2.89
N CYS A 72 -10.16 -5.96 -2.54
CA CYS A 72 -9.36 -5.22 -3.49
C CYS A 72 -8.66 -6.22 -4.41
N SER A 73 -9.07 -6.26 -5.68
CA SER A 73 -8.54 -7.22 -6.64
C SER A 73 -7.32 -6.69 -7.39
N ASP A 74 -7.19 -5.38 -7.49
CA ASP A 74 -6.08 -4.73 -8.17
C ASP A 74 -5.93 -3.28 -7.71
N ILE A 75 -4.72 -2.76 -7.78
CA ILE A 75 -4.39 -1.38 -7.43
C ILE A 75 -3.63 -0.74 -8.59
N ASP A 76 -4.06 0.45 -8.99
CA ASP A 76 -3.36 1.23 -9.99
C ASP A 76 -2.05 1.76 -9.42
N ARG A 77 -0.94 1.21 -9.88
CA ARG A 77 0.41 1.56 -9.39
C ARG A 77 0.71 3.05 -9.58
N ASP A 78 0.46 3.58 -10.75
CA ASP A 78 0.83 4.95 -11.08
C ASP A 78 -0.03 5.95 -10.28
N LYS A 79 -1.32 5.70 -10.15
CA LYS A 79 -2.20 6.51 -9.31
C LYS A 79 -1.82 6.43 -7.83
N THR A 80 -1.40 5.27 -7.35
CA THR A 80 -0.95 5.08 -5.97
C THR A 80 0.27 5.94 -5.67
N PHE A 81 1.28 5.91 -6.53
CA PHE A 81 2.47 6.74 -6.35
C PHE A 81 2.17 8.23 -6.55
N ALA A 82 1.33 8.59 -7.51
CA ALA A 82 0.89 9.98 -7.68
C ALA A 82 0.20 10.50 -6.42
N HIS A 83 -0.65 9.69 -5.80
CA HIS A 83 -1.31 10.04 -4.55
C HIS A 83 -0.30 10.26 -3.41
N LEU A 84 0.67 9.34 -3.26
CA LEU A 84 1.73 9.49 -2.26
C LEU A 84 2.49 10.81 -2.43
N PHE A 85 2.99 11.08 -3.64
CA PHE A 85 3.79 12.27 -3.89
C PHE A 85 3.00 13.57 -3.76
N ALA A 86 1.71 13.56 -4.15
CA ALA A 86 0.83 14.70 -3.94
C ALA A 86 0.64 14.99 -2.45
N ARG A 87 0.43 13.96 -1.63
CA ARG A 87 0.29 14.11 -0.18
C ARG A 87 1.59 14.61 0.46
N MET A 88 2.74 14.11 0.02
CA MET A 88 4.03 14.58 0.52
C MET A 88 4.26 16.04 0.14
N GLN A 89 3.92 16.45 -1.07
CA GLN A 89 4.04 17.85 -1.48
C GLN A 89 3.10 18.76 -0.68
N GLU A 90 1.89 18.29 -0.37
CA GLU A 90 0.90 19.05 0.39
C GLU A 90 1.34 19.28 1.84
N HIS A 91 1.83 18.25 2.50
CA HIS A 91 2.14 18.27 3.92
C HIS A 91 3.62 18.54 4.23
N PHE A 92 4.50 18.18 3.33
CA PHE A 92 5.96 18.35 3.45
C PHE A 92 6.51 18.90 2.13
N PRO A 93 6.19 20.14 1.78
CA PRO A 93 6.60 20.69 0.47
C PRO A 93 8.12 20.64 0.28
N ALA A 94 8.48 20.40 -0.95
CA ALA A 94 9.89 20.40 -1.35
C ALA A 94 10.46 21.82 -1.38
#